data_f321d115144a624f841c62842cd342b0
#
_entry.id   f321d115144a624f841c62842cd342b0
#
_cell.length_a   1.000
_cell.length_b   1.000
_cell.length_c   1.000
_cell.angle_alpha   90.00
_cell.angle_beta   90.00
_cell.angle_gamma   90.00
#
_symmetry.space_group_name_H-M   'P 1'
#
loop_
_entity.id
_entity.type
_entity.pdbx_description
1 polymer ?
#
loop_
_entity_poly.entity_id
_entity_poly.type
_entity_poly.pdbx_seq_one_letter_code
_entity_poly.pdbx_strand_id
1 'polypeptide(L)'
;MVVLVSGTPLFPKKDEFVRELLSKHKEITTVIHNINGAKTSLVLGERESVLYGSGYIEDILCGKTFRISAKSFYQINPIQTEVLYNTAVEFAGLTGKERVLDAYCGTGTIGIVASDKAKEVIGVELNEQAVRDAKVNAKLNGTENIRFFAADAGKFMVEAARADEKFDLVIMDPPRAGSDLNFLKSVVTLAPKKVVYVSCNVETQARDLTFLCKNGYKVKKIQPVDMFPHTGHVETVVLLSQRRPDTHIDIKFDLSELDITAAETKATYQEIKDYVLEKHGLKVSTLYISQVKAKCGIIERECYNKGEGKSKVPQCPKEKEDAIMDALRHFRMV
;
A
#
# COMPACT_ATOMS: atom_id res chain seq x y z
N MET A 1 11.22 13.95 -15.16
CA MET A 1 11.32 12.57 -15.72
C MET A 1 10.23 12.36 -16.75
N VAL A 2 10.57 11.72 -17.87
CA VAL A 2 9.59 11.24 -18.86
C VAL A 2 9.69 9.72 -18.93
N VAL A 3 8.56 9.03 -18.81
CA VAL A 3 8.48 7.58 -18.96
C VAL A 3 7.59 7.25 -20.14
N LEU A 4 8.18 6.63 -21.17
CA LEU A 4 7.48 6.17 -22.36
C LEU A 4 7.09 4.72 -22.17
N VAL A 5 5.82 4.42 -22.26
CA VAL A 5 5.31 3.06 -22.09
C VAL A 5 4.87 2.50 -23.44
N SER A 6 5.39 1.34 -23.81
CA SER A 6 5.01 0.66 -25.04
C SER A 6 4.75 -0.83 -24.82
N GLY A 7 3.94 -1.43 -25.70
CA GLY A 7 3.60 -2.86 -25.61
C GLY A 7 4.74 -3.80 -26.03
N THR A 8 5.78 -3.28 -26.70
CA THR A 8 6.92 -4.06 -27.19
C THR A 8 8.22 -3.33 -26.93
N PRO A 9 9.37 -4.03 -26.90
CA PRO A 9 10.67 -3.39 -26.74
C PRO A 9 11.11 -2.60 -27.98
N LEU A 10 10.40 -2.75 -29.10
CA LEU A 10 10.73 -2.07 -30.34
C LEU A 10 10.30 -0.60 -30.27
N PHE A 11 11.27 0.28 -30.29
CA PHE A 11 11.05 1.73 -30.39
C PHE A 11 11.93 2.30 -31.51
N PRO A 12 11.44 2.31 -32.75
CA PRO A 12 12.17 2.86 -33.87
C PRO A 12 12.48 4.34 -33.63
N LYS A 13 13.68 4.77 -34.07
CA LYS A 13 14.13 6.18 -33.97
C LYS A 13 14.14 6.76 -32.55
N LYS A 14 14.32 5.93 -31.54
CA LYS A 14 14.32 6.37 -30.12
C LYS A 14 15.31 7.51 -29.86
N ASP A 15 16.49 7.45 -30.47
CA ASP A 15 17.53 8.45 -30.26
C ASP A 15 17.18 9.79 -30.93
N GLU A 16 16.48 9.76 -32.07
CA GLU A 16 15.95 10.95 -32.73
C GLU A 16 14.83 11.58 -31.90
N PHE A 17 13.92 10.75 -31.40
CA PHE A 17 12.86 11.19 -30.51
C PHE A 17 13.42 11.86 -29.23
N VAL A 18 14.39 11.22 -28.55
CA VAL A 18 15.00 11.77 -27.32
C VAL A 18 15.69 13.10 -27.61
N ARG A 19 16.44 13.20 -28.70
CA ARG A 19 17.10 14.46 -29.12
C ARG A 19 16.09 15.59 -29.35
N GLU A 20 15.01 15.30 -30.09
CA GLU A 20 13.96 16.28 -30.36
C GLU A 20 13.24 16.72 -29.08
N LEU A 21 12.90 15.77 -28.20
CA LEU A 21 12.28 16.03 -26.90
C LEU A 21 13.16 16.97 -26.06
N LEU A 22 14.43 16.63 -25.91
CA LEU A 22 15.38 17.43 -25.12
C LEU A 22 15.73 18.78 -25.76
N SER A 23 15.58 18.92 -27.09
CA SER A 23 15.78 20.20 -27.75
C SER A 23 14.73 21.22 -27.35
N LYS A 24 13.49 20.77 -27.11
CA LYS A 24 12.32 21.58 -26.75
C LYS A 24 12.12 21.72 -25.25
N HIS A 25 12.54 20.73 -24.48
CA HIS A 25 12.29 20.60 -23.04
C HIS A 25 13.59 20.41 -22.27
N LYS A 26 14.26 21.51 -21.97
CA LYS A 26 15.56 21.51 -21.26
C LYS A 26 15.46 21.09 -19.81
N GLU A 27 14.28 21.18 -19.22
CA GLU A 27 13.95 20.76 -17.85
C GLU A 27 13.91 19.23 -17.67
N ILE A 28 13.88 18.46 -18.76
CA ILE A 28 13.87 16.99 -18.67
C ILE A 28 15.27 16.48 -18.33
N THR A 29 15.39 15.85 -17.18
CA THR A 29 16.67 15.31 -16.68
C THR A 29 16.86 13.82 -16.96
N THR A 30 15.76 13.09 -17.20
CA THR A 30 15.82 11.65 -17.51
C THR A 30 14.64 11.21 -18.38
N VAL A 31 14.90 10.26 -19.28
CA VAL A 31 13.89 9.62 -20.14
C VAL A 31 14.04 8.10 -20.02
N ILE A 32 12.95 7.43 -19.73
CA ILE A 32 12.89 5.98 -19.53
C ILE A 32 11.92 5.39 -20.55
N HIS A 33 12.27 4.26 -21.14
CA HIS A 33 11.38 3.42 -21.91
C HIS A 33 10.97 2.21 -21.07
N ASN A 34 9.69 2.12 -20.73
CA ASN A 34 9.10 0.99 -19.99
C ASN A 34 8.28 0.12 -20.95
N ILE A 35 8.38 -1.19 -20.80
CA ILE A 35 7.71 -2.14 -21.66
C ILE A 35 6.58 -2.79 -20.88
N ASN A 36 5.35 -2.50 -21.29
CA ASN A 36 4.14 -3.10 -20.72
C ASN A 36 3.21 -3.58 -21.84
N GLY A 37 3.33 -4.85 -22.21
CA GLY A 37 2.42 -5.53 -23.13
C GLY A 37 1.23 -6.23 -22.43
N ALA A 38 1.14 -6.14 -21.10
CA ALA A 38 0.08 -6.79 -20.35
C ALA A 38 -1.22 -5.98 -20.41
N LYS A 39 -2.35 -6.65 -20.55
CA LYS A 39 -3.69 -6.04 -20.47
C LYS A 39 -4.17 -6.00 -19.01
N THR A 40 -3.48 -5.21 -18.19
CA THR A 40 -3.79 -5.02 -16.76
C THR A 40 -4.03 -3.56 -16.45
N SER A 41 -4.47 -3.26 -15.24
CA SER A 41 -4.60 -1.87 -14.75
C SER A 41 -3.26 -1.22 -14.40
N LEU A 42 -2.16 -1.99 -14.38
CA LEU A 42 -0.83 -1.45 -14.14
C LEU A 42 -0.32 -0.69 -15.35
N VAL A 43 0.07 0.55 -15.15
CA VAL A 43 0.61 1.42 -16.21
C VAL A 43 2.01 0.96 -16.61
N LEU A 44 2.87 0.61 -15.66
CA LEU A 44 4.26 0.23 -15.88
C LEU A 44 4.44 -1.29 -15.84
N GLY A 45 5.22 -1.80 -16.79
CA GLY A 45 5.64 -3.19 -16.83
C GLY A 45 6.96 -3.43 -16.08
N GLU A 46 7.38 -4.69 -16.02
CA GLU A 46 8.58 -5.11 -15.28
C GLU A 46 9.88 -4.61 -15.92
N ARG A 47 9.94 -4.55 -17.24
CA ARG A 47 11.17 -4.21 -17.98
C ARG A 47 11.20 -2.74 -18.35
N GLU A 48 12.34 -2.11 -18.09
CA GLU A 48 12.60 -0.74 -18.50
C GLU A 48 14.05 -0.53 -18.93
N SER A 49 14.29 0.50 -19.70
CA SER A 49 15.61 0.95 -20.11
C SER A 49 15.71 2.46 -20.05
N VAL A 50 16.83 2.96 -19.55
CA VAL A 50 17.12 4.39 -19.52
C VAL A 50 17.58 4.80 -20.93
N LEU A 51 16.86 5.74 -21.53
CA LEU A 51 17.21 6.32 -22.83
C LEU A 51 18.08 7.57 -22.69
N TYR A 52 17.90 8.32 -21.61
CA TYR A 52 18.67 9.52 -21.29
C TYR A 52 18.68 9.78 -19.79
N GLY A 53 19.80 10.32 -19.29
CA GLY A 53 19.98 10.73 -17.89
C GLY A 53 20.23 9.58 -16.94
N SER A 54 19.90 9.80 -15.67
CA SER A 54 20.23 8.90 -14.57
C SER A 54 19.23 7.75 -14.35
N GLY A 55 18.04 7.83 -14.96
CA GLY A 55 16.94 6.89 -14.71
C GLY A 55 16.12 7.20 -13.44
N TYR A 56 16.38 8.32 -12.79
CA TYR A 56 15.65 8.82 -11.64
C TYR A 56 15.62 10.35 -11.63
N ILE A 57 14.77 10.91 -10.79
CA ILE A 57 14.80 12.32 -10.42
C ILE A 57 15.07 12.44 -8.91
N GLU A 58 15.46 13.63 -8.47
CA GLU A 58 15.62 13.96 -7.07
C GLU A 58 14.69 15.10 -6.71
N ASP A 59 14.15 15.04 -5.49
CA ASP A 59 13.30 16.07 -4.91
C ASP A 59 13.70 16.30 -3.45
N ILE A 60 13.40 17.49 -2.92
CA ILE A 60 13.66 17.84 -1.52
C ILE A 60 12.34 17.91 -0.80
N LEU A 61 12.21 17.14 0.30
CA LEU A 61 11.02 17.06 1.11
C LEU A 61 11.40 17.07 2.59
N CYS A 62 10.84 17.98 3.38
CA CYS A 62 11.20 18.15 4.81
C CYS A 62 12.71 18.31 5.03
N GLY A 63 13.43 19.00 4.12
CA GLY A 63 14.87 19.20 4.17
C GLY A 63 15.73 17.96 3.86
N LYS A 64 15.12 16.86 3.41
CA LYS A 64 15.78 15.63 2.98
C LYS A 64 15.70 15.49 1.46
N THR A 65 16.75 14.94 0.85
CA THR A 65 16.78 14.66 -0.58
C THR A 65 16.32 13.23 -0.85
N PHE A 66 15.36 13.09 -1.75
CA PHE A 66 14.82 11.78 -2.14
C PHE A 66 15.03 11.51 -3.62
N ARG A 67 15.59 10.34 -3.90
CA ARG A 67 15.64 9.79 -5.25
C ARG A 67 14.33 9.06 -5.53
N ILE A 68 13.77 9.36 -6.70
CA ILE A 68 12.47 8.85 -7.15
C ILE A 68 12.69 8.11 -8.46
N SER A 69 12.49 6.80 -8.47
CA SER A 69 12.51 5.98 -9.69
C SER A 69 11.13 5.97 -10.37
N ALA A 70 11.05 5.50 -11.60
CA ALA A 70 9.79 5.47 -12.35
C ALA A 70 8.69 4.63 -11.69
N LYS A 71 9.07 3.58 -10.95
CA LYS A 71 8.15 2.65 -10.28
C LYS A 71 7.87 3.00 -8.83
N SER A 72 8.55 4.00 -8.27
CA SER A 72 8.36 4.41 -6.88
C SER A 72 7.10 5.24 -6.75
N PHE A 73 6.31 4.94 -5.73
CA PHE A 73 5.27 5.86 -5.29
C PHE A 73 5.92 7.06 -4.59
N TYR A 74 5.52 8.24 -4.97
CA TYR A 74 5.91 9.49 -4.34
C TYR A 74 4.73 10.46 -4.37
N GLN A 75 4.54 11.21 -3.30
CA GLN A 75 3.43 12.15 -3.18
C GLN A 75 3.58 13.30 -4.18
N ILE A 76 2.51 13.59 -4.93
CA ILE A 76 2.55 14.53 -6.06
C ILE A 76 2.44 16.01 -5.68
N ASN A 77 2.04 16.32 -4.44
CA ASN A 77 1.92 17.68 -3.92
C ASN A 77 2.98 17.89 -2.83
N PRO A 78 4.20 18.34 -3.16
CA PRO A 78 5.30 18.41 -2.18
C PRO A 78 4.98 19.34 -1.01
N ILE A 79 4.31 20.47 -1.25
CA ILE A 79 3.95 21.43 -0.18
C ILE A 79 3.03 20.77 0.85
N GLN A 80 1.97 20.10 0.41
CA GLN A 80 1.05 19.43 1.31
C GLN A 80 1.65 18.14 1.90
N THR A 81 2.58 17.50 1.20
CA THR A 81 3.32 16.36 1.73
C THR A 81 4.19 16.75 2.91
N GLU A 82 4.86 17.90 2.85
CA GLU A 82 5.58 18.44 4.00
C GLU A 82 4.66 18.70 5.21
N VAL A 83 3.47 19.25 4.97
CA VAL A 83 2.47 19.44 6.03
C VAL A 83 2.06 18.08 6.62
N LEU A 84 1.78 17.08 5.77
CA LEU A 84 1.38 15.73 6.17
C LEU A 84 2.45 15.05 7.03
N TYR A 85 3.70 15.05 6.56
CA TYR A 85 4.81 14.38 7.23
C TYR A 85 5.23 15.11 8.51
N ASN A 86 5.29 16.43 8.49
CA ASN A 86 5.55 17.22 9.70
C ASN A 86 4.47 17.00 10.75
N THR A 87 3.20 16.91 10.36
CA THR A 87 2.09 16.58 11.26
C THR A 87 2.26 15.17 11.85
N ALA A 88 2.61 14.17 11.02
CA ALA A 88 2.85 12.81 11.49
C ALA A 88 4.00 12.74 12.50
N VAL A 89 5.13 13.41 12.21
CA VAL A 89 6.30 13.48 13.12
C VAL A 89 6.00 14.29 14.38
N GLU A 90 5.23 15.37 14.29
CA GLU A 90 4.76 16.12 15.47
C GLU A 90 3.87 15.24 16.37
N PHE A 91 2.92 14.52 15.77
CA PHE A 91 2.03 13.61 16.51
C PHE A 91 2.81 12.45 17.16
N ALA A 92 3.85 11.95 16.49
CA ALA A 92 4.77 10.96 17.04
C ALA A 92 5.40 11.45 18.34
N GLY A 93 5.76 12.74 18.42
CA GLY A 93 6.36 13.36 19.61
C GLY A 93 7.62 12.62 20.05
N LEU A 94 8.53 12.43 19.11
CA LEU A 94 9.81 11.72 19.31
C LEU A 94 10.80 12.57 20.13
N THR A 95 11.59 11.90 20.97
CA THR A 95 12.53 12.51 21.91
C THR A 95 13.97 12.01 21.74
N GLY A 96 14.23 11.20 20.72
CA GLY A 96 15.53 10.55 20.48
C GLY A 96 15.70 9.22 21.22
N LYS A 97 14.67 8.74 21.92
CA LYS A 97 14.73 7.49 22.71
C LYS A 97 13.88 6.37 22.14
N GLU A 98 12.99 6.70 21.22
CA GLU A 98 11.97 5.80 20.71
C GLU A 98 12.53 4.89 19.61
N ARG A 99 12.13 3.62 19.66
CA ARG A 99 12.24 2.67 18.57
C ARG A 99 10.94 2.70 17.78
N VAL A 100 11.04 3.09 16.51
CA VAL A 100 9.90 3.37 15.63
C VAL A 100 9.79 2.28 14.56
N LEU A 101 8.58 1.80 14.30
CA LEU A 101 8.26 1.04 13.10
C LEU A 101 7.54 1.97 12.11
N ASP A 102 8.06 2.09 10.89
CA ASP A 102 7.43 2.72 9.73
C ASP A 102 6.89 1.61 8.83
N ALA A 103 5.62 1.29 9.00
CA ALA A 103 4.95 0.24 8.25
C ALA A 103 4.34 0.81 6.96
N TYR A 104 4.49 0.08 5.85
CA TYR A 104 4.16 0.53 4.50
C TYR A 104 5.05 1.71 4.06
N CYS A 105 6.35 1.65 4.36
CA CYS A 105 7.24 2.79 4.31
C CYS A 105 7.55 3.31 2.89
N GLY A 106 7.16 2.60 1.83
CA GLY A 106 7.46 2.99 0.45
C GLY A 106 8.96 3.22 0.21
N THR A 107 9.31 4.38 -0.30
CA THR A 107 10.71 4.81 -0.50
C THR A 107 11.37 5.36 0.77
N GLY A 108 10.76 5.13 1.93
CA GLY A 108 11.31 5.46 3.24
C GLY A 108 11.11 6.92 3.66
N THR A 109 10.23 7.66 3.02
CA THR A 109 10.13 9.11 3.19
C THR A 109 9.77 9.51 4.62
N ILE A 110 8.69 8.95 5.19
CA ILE A 110 8.27 9.29 6.57
C ILE A 110 9.31 8.84 7.59
N GLY A 111 9.81 7.59 7.44
CA GLY A 111 10.82 7.03 8.34
C GLY A 111 12.14 7.82 8.36
N ILE A 112 12.62 8.27 7.19
CA ILE A 112 13.85 9.07 7.09
C ILE A 112 13.64 10.45 7.74
N VAL A 113 12.49 11.09 7.55
CA VAL A 113 12.17 12.36 8.23
C VAL A 113 12.06 12.17 9.75
N ALA A 114 11.43 11.07 10.20
CA ALA A 114 11.28 10.76 11.61
C ALA A 114 12.61 10.38 12.29
N SER A 115 13.57 9.84 11.53
CA SER A 115 14.84 9.33 12.07
C SER A 115 15.69 10.37 12.78
N ASP A 116 15.58 11.65 12.39
CA ASP A 116 16.30 12.75 13.04
C ASP A 116 15.95 12.90 14.54
N LYS A 117 14.76 12.41 14.93
CA LYS A 117 14.24 12.52 16.30
C LYS A 117 13.97 11.16 16.94
N ALA A 118 14.33 10.05 16.28
CA ALA A 118 14.15 8.69 16.79
C ALA A 118 15.50 8.09 17.20
N LYS A 119 15.48 7.14 18.15
CA LYS A 119 16.64 6.30 18.46
C LYS A 119 16.96 5.34 17.31
N GLU A 120 15.94 4.69 16.79
CA GLU A 120 16.03 3.72 15.70
C GLU A 120 14.71 3.72 14.94
N VAL A 121 14.79 3.58 13.62
CA VAL A 121 13.62 3.38 12.76
C VAL A 121 13.77 2.05 12.01
N ILE A 122 12.68 1.30 11.93
CA ILE A 122 12.58 0.10 11.10
C ILE A 122 11.49 0.35 10.06
N GLY A 123 11.86 0.40 8.79
CA GLY A 123 10.94 0.53 7.67
C GLY A 123 10.59 -0.83 7.07
N VAL A 124 9.31 -1.07 6.81
CA VAL A 124 8.82 -2.31 6.19
C VAL A 124 7.96 -1.98 4.98
N GLU A 125 8.30 -2.58 3.86
CA GLU A 125 7.62 -2.36 2.58
C GLU A 125 7.61 -3.67 1.77
N LEU A 126 6.49 -3.94 1.10
CA LEU A 126 6.32 -5.14 0.28
C LEU A 126 7.12 -5.06 -1.03
N ASN A 127 7.18 -3.88 -1.63
CA ASN A 127 7.84 -3.64 -2.91
C ASN A 127 9.36 -3.57 -2.73
N GLU A 128 10.07 -4.61 -3.18
CA GLU A 128 11.53 -4.67 -3.09
C GLU A 128 12.25 -3.50 -3.79
N GLN A 129 11.69 -2.94 -4.89
CA GLN A 129 12.29 -1.80 -5.55
C GLN A 129 12.19 -0.55 -4.66
N ALA A 130 11.04 -0.32 -4.04
CA ALA A 130 10.85 0.76 -3.09
C ALA A 130 11.81 0.63 -1.88
N VAL A 131 12.04 -0.59 -1.39
CA VAL A 131 13.04 -0.85 -0.34
C VAL A 131 14.46 -0.53 -0.81
N ARG A 132 14.82 -0.87 -2.06
CA ARG A 132 16.14 -0.47 -2.62
C ARG A 132 16.27 1.04 -2.67
N ASP A 133 15.24 1.75 -3.13
CA ASP A 133 15.21 3.19 -3.19
C ASP A 133 15.27 3.82 -1.78
N ALA A 134 14.55 3.25 -0.80
CA ALA A 134 14.60 3.68 0.59
C ALA A 134 16.02 3.59 1.20
N LYS A 135 16.74 2.49 0.92
CA LYS A 135 18.14 2.33 1.36
C LYS A 135 19.06 3.37 0.71
N VAL A 136 18.85 3.67 -0.58
CA VAL A 136 19.59 4.71 -1.28
C VAL A 136 19.28 6.08 -0.68
N ASN A 137 18.01 6.37 -0.40
CA ASN A 137 17.56 7.63 0.19
C ASN A 137 18.11 7.82 1.59
N ALA A 138 18.12 6.79 2.43
CA ALA A 138 18.75 6.86 3.75
C ALA A 138 20.25 7.21 3.65
N LYS A 139 20.98 6.52 2.76
CA LYS A 139 22.40 6.79 2.53
C LYS A 139 22.64 8.20 2.00
N LEU A 140 21.82 8.67 1.07
CA LEU A 140 21.90 10.02 0.48
C LEU A 140 21.77 11.11 1.55
N ASN A 141 20.95 10.86 2.58
CA ASN A 141 20.72 11.77 3.69
C ASN A 141 21.63 11.53 4.91
N GLY A 142 22.59 10.62 4.82
CA GLY A 142 23.46 10.27 5.95
C GLY A 142 22.71 9.68 7.16
N THR A 143 21.56 9.05 6.93
CA THR A 143 20.73 8.48 7.98
C THR A 143 21.24 7.07 8.32
N GLU A 144 21.83 6.90 9.50
CA GLU A 144 22.46 5.64 9.92
C GLU A 144 21.58 4.82 10.88
N ASN A 145 20.60 5.45 11.51
CA ASN A 145 19.71 4.82 12.51
C ASN A 145 18.42 4.28 11.92
N ILE A 146 18.39 3.98 10.62
CA ILE A 146 17.22 3.38 9.94
C ILE A 146 17.62 2.11 9.19
N ARG A 147 16.75 1.10 9.26
CA ARG A 147 16.89 -0.16 8.51
C ARG A 147 15.60 -0.47 7.77
N PHE A 148 15.71 -1.02 6.54
CA PHE A 148 14.56 -1.35 5.70
C PHE A 148 14.51 -2.83 5.36
N PHE A 149 13.30 -3.40 5.45
CA PHE A 149 13.01 -4.80 5.17
C PHE A 149 11.96 -4.91 4.06
N ALA A 150 12.26 -5.77 3.07
CA ALA A 150 11.30 -6.14 2.04
C ALA A 150 10.42 -7.27 2.58
N ALA A 151 9.23 -6.92 3.05
CA ALA A 151 8.28 -7.86 3.64
C ALA A 151 6.85 -7.32 3.57
N ASP A 152 5.88 -8.22 3.60
CA ASP A 152 4.50 -7.86 3.89
C ASP A 152 4.39 -7.34 5.32
N ALA A 153 3.79 -6.15 5.51
CA ALA A 153 3.73 -5.51 6.82
C ALA A 153 2.97 -6.36 7.85
N GLY A 154 1.88 -7.03 7.44
CA GLY A 154 1.11 -7.89 8.33
C GLY A 154 1.93 -9.09 8.80
N LYS A 155 2.64 -9.77 7.88
CA LYS A 155 3.51 -10.90 8.23
C LYS A 155 4.68 -10.47 9.12
N PHE A 156 5.35 -9.37 8.77
CA PHE A 156 6.43 -8.81 9.59
C PHE A 156 5.96 -8.53 11.02
N MET A 157 4.80 -7.90 11.17
CA MET A 157 4.24 -7.58 12.48
C MET A 157 3.88 -8.83 13.29
N VAL A 158 3.37 -9.89 12.65
CA VAL A 158 3.10 -11.18 13.31
C VAL A 158 4.40 -11.81 13.81
N GLU A 159 5.45 -11.81 12.99
CA GLU A 159 6.76 -12.32 13.38
C GLU A 159 7.39 -11.50 14.50
N ALA A 160 7.31 -10.18 14.43
CA ALA A 160 7.77 -9.28 15.46
C ALA A 160 7.05 -9.53 16.80
N ALA A 161 5.72 -9.74 16.75
CA ALA A 161 4.93 -10.08 17.94
C ALA A 161 5.34 -11.43 18.54
N ARG A 162 5.62 -12.44 17.72
CA ARG A 162 6.11 -13.75 18.17
C ARG A 162 7.51 -13.68 18.77
N ALA A 163 8.35 -12.79 18.27
CA ALA A 163 9.71 -12.56 18.77
C ALA A 163 9.77 -11.64 20.01
N ASP A 164 8.61 -11.19 20.51
CA ASP A 164 8.49 -10.20 21.59
C ASP A 164 9.31 -8.92 21.32
N GLU A 165 9.36 -8.51 20.06
CA GLU A 165 9.99 -7.25 19.67
C GLU A 165 9.29 -6.07 20.34
N LYS A 166 10.01 -5.00 20.64
CA LYS A 166 9.43 -3.82 21.29
C LYS A 166 9.56 -2.60 20.37
N PHE A 167 8.44 -1.97 20.11
CA PHE A 167 8.35 -0.68 19.46
C PHE A 167 7.67 0.31 20.38
N ASP A 168 8.20 1.52 20.49
CA ASP A 168 7.56 2.60 21.24
C ASP A 168 6.45 3.27 20.44
N LEU A 169 6.64 3.30 19.12
CA LEU A 169 5.76 3.94 18.16
C LEU A 169 5.65 3.12 16.88
N VAL A 170 4.44 3.04 16.34
CA VAL A 170 4.18 2.58 14.97
C VAL A 170 3.65 3.76 14.16
N ILE A 171 4.29 4.08 13.04
CA ILE A 171 3.76 4.91 11.97
C ILE A 171 3.25 3.97 10.90
N MET A 172 2.05 4.19 10.39
CA MET A 172 1.46 3.35 9.35
C MET A 172 0.75 4.21 8.31
N ASP A 173 1.03 3.93 7.04
CA ASP A 173 0.41 4.58 5.87
C ASP A 173 -0.06 3.51 4.88
N PRO A 174 -1.10 2.73 5.22
CA PRO A 174 -1.55 1.61 4.42
C PRO A 174 -2.22 2.06 3.12
N PRO A 175 -2.38 1.16 2.14
CA PRO A 175 -3.12 1.44 0.92
C PRO A 175 -4.59 1.80 1.21
N ARG A 176 -5.33 2.26 0.18
CA ARG A 176 -6.74 2.68 0.29
C ARG A 176 -7.69 1.65 0.92
N ALA A 177 -7.33 0.38 0.89
CA ALA A 177 -8.10 -0.69 1.55
C ALA A 177 -7.99 -0.66 3.09
N GLY A 178 -7.10 0.14 3.64
CA GLY A 178 -6.73 0.12 5.05
C GLY A 178 -5.76 -0.99 5.38
N SER A 179 -5.49 -1.21 6.65
CA SER A 179 -4.66 -2.32 7.13
C SER A 179 -5.45 -3.62 7.22
N ASP A 180 -4.75 -4.74 7.05
CA ASP A 180 -5.33 -6.06 7.32
C ASP A 180 -5.48 -6.31 8.83
N LEU A 181 -6.35 -7.27 9.16
CA LEU A 181 -6.68 -7.56 10.56
C LEU A 181 -5.50 -8.16 11.32
N ASN A 182 -4.62 -8.93 10.65
CA ASN A 182 -3.45 -9.54 11.30
C ASN A 182 -2.46 -8.46 11.71
N PHE A 183 -2.25 -7.44 10.85
CA PHE A 183 -1.47 -6.26 11.19
C PHE A 183 -2.06 -5.56 12.42
N LEU A 184 -3.37 -5.25 12.42
CA LEU A 184 -4.02 -4.55 13.53
C LEU A 184 -3.97 -5.35 14.84
N LYS A 185 -4.17 -6.68 14.80
CA LYS A 185 -4.01 -7.57 15.96
C LYS A 185 -2.57 -7.55 16.49
N SER A 186 -1.58 -7.56 15.58
CA SER A 186 -0.18 -7.49 15.97
C SER A 186 0.18 -6.14 16.61
N VAL A 187 -0.40 -5.03 16.14
CA VAL A 187 -0.29 -3.73 16.83
C VAL A 187 -0.80 -3.81 18.26
N VAL A 188 -1.96 -4.46 18.47
CA VAL A 188 -2.52 -4.66 19.81
C VAL A 188 -1.60 -5.54 20.68
N THR A 189 -1.05 -6.61 20.12
CA THR A 189 -0.16 -7.56 20.84
C THR A 189 1.18 -6.91 21.22
N LEU A 190 1.81 -6.20 20.27
CA LEU A 190 3.07 -5.46 20.50
C LEU A 190 2.88 -4.25 21.41
N ALA A 191 1.66 -3.75 21.48
CA ALA A 191 1.22 -2.69 22.36
C ALA A 191 2.14 -1.44 22.39
N PRO A 192 2.52 -0.88 21.20
CA PRO A 192 3.30 0.37 21.19
C PRO A 192 2.54 1.48 21.92
N LYS A 193 3.28 2.35 22.62
CA LYS A 193 2.69 3.46 23.39
C LYS A 193 1.84 4.38 22.53
N LYS A 194 2.23 4.54 21.27
CA LYS A 194 1.56 5.40 20.28
C LYS A 194 1.47 4.72 18.93
N VAL A 195 0.42 5.07 18.18
CA VAL A 195 0.28 4.77 16.75
C VAL A 195 -0.05 6.07 16.03
N VAL A 196 0.70 6.38 14.98
CA VAL A 196 0.40 7.45 14.03
C VAL A 196 -0.12 6.81 12.76
N TYR A 197 -1.37 7.06 12.43
CA TYR A 197 -2.04 6.48 11.26
C TYR A 197 -2.30 7.56 10.22
N VAL A 198 -1.57 7.51 9.11
CA VAL A 198 -1.79 8.32 7.91
C VAL A 198 -2.68 7.55 6.95
N SER A 199 -3.67 8.20 6.33
CA SER A 199 -4.57 7.50 5.40
C SER A 199 -5.17 8.45 4.37
N CYS A 200 -5.23 7.97 3.14
CA CYS A 200 -5.96 8.60 2.03
C CYS A 200 -7.44 8.20 1.95
N ASN A 201 -7.93 7.36 2.87
CA ASN A 201 -9.31 6.89 2.91
C ASN A 201 -9.86 6.88 4.33
N VAL A 202 -10.71 7.86 4.62
CA VAL A 202 -11.30 8.05 5.96
C VAL A 202 -12.23 6.92 6.39
N GLU A 203 -12.88 6.23 5.45
CA GLU A 203 -13.81 5.14 5.76
C GLU A 203 -13.06 3.90 6.29
N THR A 204 -12.01 3.48 5.58
CA THR A 204 -11.18 2.36 6.02
C THR A 204 -10.38 2.71 7.25
N GLN A 205 -9.91 3.96 7.39
CA GLN A 205 -9.27 4.44 8.60
C GLN A 205 -10.23 4.36 9.81
N ALA A 206 -11.49 4.82 9.66
CA ALA A 206 -12.48 4.75 10.74
C ALA A 206 -12.77 3.30 11.18
N ARG A 207 -12.81 2.35 10.24
CA ARG A 207 -12.93 0.92 10.51
C ARG A 207 -11.76 0.44 11.39
N ASP A 208 -10.54 0.72 10.96
CA ASP A 208 -9.32 0.27 11.64
C ASP A 208 -9.16 0.94 13.02
N LEU A 209 -9.47 2.23 13.10
CA LEU A 209 -9.51 2.97 14.37
C LEU A 209 -10.54 2.37 15.34
N THR A 210 -11.70 1.95 14.85
CA THR A 210 -12.72 1.28 15.67
C THR A 210 -12.17 0.01 16.29
N PHE A 211 -11.43 -0.81 15.51
CA PHE A 211 -10.77 -2.01 16.02
C PHE A 211 -9.73 -1.67 17.09
N LEU A 212 -8.81 -0.76 16.82
CA LEU A 212 -7.76 -0.36 17.76
C LEU A 212 -8.35 0.24 19.04
N CYS A 213 -9.40 1.05 18.94
CA CYS A 213 -10.06 1.63 20.12
C CYS A 213 -10.77 0.61 20.99
N LYS A 214 -11.36 -0.43 20.40
CA LYS A 214 -11.94 -1.57 21.16
C LYS A 214 -10.86 -2.40 21.86
N ASN A 215 -9.62 -2.38 21.35
CA ASN A 215 -8.50 -3.19 21.81
C ASN A 215 -7.40 -2.38 22.52
N GLY A 216 -7.78 -1.39 23.33
CA GLY A 216 -6.85 -0.75 24.26
C GLY A 216 -6.23 0.56 23.81
N TYR A 217 -6.60 1.09 22.65
CA TYR A 217 -6.15 2.41 22.19
C TYR A 217 -7.22 3.48 22.38
N LYS A 218 -6.78 4.74 22.30
CA LYS A 218 -7.63 5.93 22.35
C LYS A 218 -7.12 6.94 21.33
N VAL A 219 -8.00 7.43 20.47
CA VAL A 219 -7.72 8.55 19.57
C VAL A 219 -7.44 9.80 20.41
N LYS A 220 -6.36 10.50 20.11
CA LYS A 220 -5.91 11.73 20.78
C LYS A 220 -6.01 12.95 19.91
N LYS A 221 -5.60 12.83 18.66
CA LYS A 221 -5.62 13.93 17.68
C LYS A 221 -6.05 13.37 16.33
N ILE A 222 -6.72 14.19 15.56
CA ILE A 222 -7.08 13.96 14.16
C ILE A 222 -6.77 15.25 13.40
N GLN A 223 -6.01 15.16 12.33
CA GLN A 223 -5.68 16.28 11.45
C GLN A 223 -5.90 15.88 10.00
N PRO A 224 -6.92 16.42 9.34
CA PRO A 224 -7.04 16.29 7.89
C PRO A 224 -6.03 17.20 7.19
N VAL A 225 -5.55 16.78 6.01
CA VAL A 225 -4.64 17.51 5.14
C VAL A 225 -5.17 17.46 3.71
N ASP A 226 -5.38 18.62 3.11
CA ASP A 226 -5.89 18.74 1.74
C ASP A 226 -4.75 18.51 0.72
N MET A 227 -4.41 17.23 0.52
CA MET A 227 -3.38 16.80 -0.42
C MET A 227 -3.78 17.03 -1.87
N PHE A 228 -5.07 16.93 -2.18
CA PHE A 228 -5.63 17.00 -3.53
C PHE A 228 -6.73 18.05 -3.63
N PRO A 229 -6.38 19.35 -3.59
CA PRO A 229 -7.37 20.45 -3.68
C PRO A 229 -8.31 20.28 -4.88
N HIS A 230 -9.56 20.69 -4.69
CA HIS A 230 -10.65 20.56 -5.69
C HIS A 230 -11.08 19.11 -5.99
N THR A 231 -10.71 18.14 -5.15
CA THR A 231 -11.21 16.76 -5.23
C THR A 231 -11.94 16.38 -3.94
N GLY A 232 -12.62 15.22 -3.95
CA GLY A 232 -13.22 14.65 -2.73
C GLY A 232 -12.24 13.84 -1.86
N HIS A 233 -10.93 13.90 -2.15
CA HIS A 233 -9.92 13.13 -1.44
C HIS A 233 -9.23 13.97 -0.38
N VAL A 234 -9.18 13.45 0.83
CA VAL A 234 -8.51 14.06 1.99
C VAL A 234 -7.55 13.04 2.60
N GLU A 235 -6.32 13.44 2.83
CA GLU A 235 -5.40 12.70 3.70
C GLU A 235 -5.73 13.02 5.16
N THR A 236 -5.59 12.04 6.04
CA THR A 236 -5.88 12.25 7.46
C THR A 236 -4.81 11.61 8.33
N VAL A 237 -4.23 12.40 9.23
CA VAL A 237 -3.28 11.91 10.24
C VAL A 237 -4.02 11.74 11.56
N VAL A 238 -3.94 10.55 12.15
CA VAL A 238 -4.54 10.25 13.46
C VAL A 238 -3.48 9.78 14.43
N LEU A 239 -3.46 10.40 15.61
CA LEU A 239 -2.66 9.94 16.74
C LEU A 239 -3.53 9.08 17.66
N LEU A 240 -3.11 7.85 17.89
CA LEU A 240 -3.63 7.02 18.96
C LEU A 240 -2.58 6.87 20.07
N SER A 241 -3.05 6.75 21.31
CA SER A 241 -2.23 6.34 22.43
C SER A 241 -2.85 5.12 23.08
N GLN A 242 -1.99 4.23 23.58
CA GLN A 242 -2.44 3.14 24.42
C GLN A 242 -3.17 3.72 25.64
N ARG A 243 -4.31 3.12 26.01
CA ARG A 243 -4.95 3.40 27.29
C ARG A 243 -4.03 2.87 28.36
N ARG A 244 -3.67 3.68 29.37
CA ARG A 244 -3.09 3.13 30.59
C ARG A 244 -4.18 2.29 31.25
N PRO A 245 -3.99 1.00 31.48
CA PRO A 245 -4.96 0.25 32.25
C PRO A 245 -4.87 0.74 33.69
N ASP A 246 -6.00 1.12 34.28
CA ASP A 246 -6.12 1.24 35.74
C ASP A 246 -6.06 -0.15 36.38
N THR A 247 -6.09 -1.21 35.57
CA THR A 247 -5.90 -2.62 35.95
C THR A 247 -5.29 -3.37 34.75
N HIS A 248 -4.29 -4.23 35.00
CA HIS A 248 -3.75 -5.16 34.03
C HIS A 248 -4.83 -6.11 33.53
N ILE A 249 -5.22 -6.01 32.26
CA ILE A 249 -5.99 -7.05 31.57
C ILE A 249 -4.99 -7.79 30.69
N ASP A 250 -4.52 -8.94 31.13
CA ASP A 250 -3.77 -9.88 30.28
C ASP A 250 -4.74 -10.49 29.26
N ILE A 251 -4.79 -9.92 28.07
CA ILE A 251 -5.53 -10.52 26.97
C ILE A 251 -4.58 -11.50 26.27
N LYS A 252 -4.65 -12.77 26.63
CA LYS A 252 -4.02 -13.84 25.86
C LYS A 252 -4.88 -14.09 24.64
N PHE A 253 -4.44 -13.62 23.48
CA PHE A 253 -4.98 -14.08 22.20
C PHE A 253 -4.33 -15.42 21.86
N ASP A 254 -5.11 -16.48 21.86
CA ASP A 254 -4.68 -17.73 21.24
C ASP A 254 -4.80 -17.56 19.72
N LEU A 255 -3.66 -17.46 19.05
CA LEU A 255 -3.58 -17.30 17.61
C LEU A 255 -4.04 -18.57 16.84
N SER A 256 -4.30 -19.67 17.55
CA SER A 256 -4.79 -20.93 16.98
C SER A 256 -6.31 -20.98 16.81
N GLU A 257 -7.07 -20.10 17.51
CA GLU A 257 -8.54 -20.04 17.44
C GLU A 257 -9.07 -18.91 16.51
N LEU A 258 -8.28 -18.46 15.56
CA LEU A 258 -8.72 -17.47 14.60
C LEU A 258 -9.68 -18.09 13.59
N ASP A 259 -10.95 -18.18 13.95
CA ASP A 259 -12.03 -18.27 12.99
C ASP A 259 -12.01 -16.98 12.13
N ILE A 260 -11.54 -17.14 10.90
CA ILE A 260 -11.51 -16.09 9.89
C ILE A 260 -12.95 -15.75 9.58
N THR A 261 -13.46 -14.64 10.12
CA THR A 261 -14.81 -14.18 9.81
C THR A 261 -14.93 -13.79 8.33
N ALA A 262 -16.08 -14.06 7.74
CA ALA A 262 -16.41 -14.00 6.31
C ALA A 262 -16.11 -12.69 5.55
N ALA A 263 -15.59 -11.65 6.23
CA ALA A 263 -15.17 -10.39 5.61
C ALA A 263 -13.73 -10.41 5.05
N GLU A 264 -12.92 -11.42 5.35
CA GLU A 264 -11.48 -11.43 5.07
C GLU A 264 -11.03 -12.41 3.99
N THR A 265 -11.86 -13.32 3.55
CA THR A 265 -11.58 -14.26 2.45
C THR A 265 -12.34 -13.91 1.19
N LYS A 266 -12.13 -12.71 0.65
CA LYS A 266 -12.48 -12.51 -0.76
C LYS A 266 -11.39 -13.18 -1.60
N ALA A 267 -11.62 -14.45 -1.92
CA ALA A 267 -10.77 -15.14 -2.87
C ALA A 267 -10.63 -14.30 -4.14
N THR A 268 -9.41 -14.19 -4.63
CA THR A 268 -9.12 -13.51 -5.88
C THR A 268 -9.79 -14.23 -7.04
N TYR A 269 -10.01 -13.54 -8.14
CA TYR A 269 -10.52 -14.17 -9.35
C TYR A 269 -9.63 -15.33 -9.84
N GLN A 270 -8.33 -15.27 -9.57
CA GLN A 270 -7.40 -16.33 -9.96
C GLN A 270 -7.59 -17.57 -9.08
N GLU A 271 -7.69 -17.42 -7.77
CA GLU A 271 -7.94 -18.55 -6.86
C GLU A 271 -9.25 -19.26 -7.16
N ILE A 272 -10.31 -18.51 -7.50
CA ILE A 272 -11.58 -19.11 -7.93
C ILE A 272 -11.41 -19.89 -9.24
N LYS A 273 -10.67 -19.37 -10.23
CA LYS A 273 -10.40 -20.05 -11.48
C LYS A 273 -9.60 -21.34 -11.29
N ASP A 274 -8.58 -21.29 -10.45
CA ASP A 274 -7.68 -22.40 -10.18
C ASP A 274 -8.44 -23.52 -9.44
N TYR A 275 -9.25 -23.17 -8.45
CA TYR A 275 -10.13 -24.12 -7.75
C TYR A 275 -11.13 -24.79 -8.69
N VAL A 276 -11.82 -24.01 -9.53
CA VAL A 276 -12.81 -24.54 -10.48
C VAL A 276 -12.14 -25.46 -11.51
N LEU A 277 -10.94 -25.11 -11.96
CA LEU A 277 -10.17 -25.94 -12.89
C LEU A 277 -9.72 -27.25 -12.24
N GLU A 278 -9.20 -27.17 -11.03
CA GLU A 278 -8.66 -28.34 -10.30
C GLU A 278 -9.77 -29.32 -9.90
N LYS A 279 -10.87 -28.80 -9.35
CA LYS A 279 -11.95 -29.63 -8.79
C LYS A 279 -12.98 -30.07 -9.81
N HIS A 280 -13.31 -29.23 -10.78
CA HIS A 280 -14.37 -29.47 -11.75
C HIS A 280 -13.86 -29.64 -13.19
N GLY A 281 -12.57 -29.43 -13.46
CA GLY A 281 -11.99 -29.51 -14.80
C GLY A 281 -12.47 -28.38 -15.76
N LEU A 282 -13.16 -27.35 -15.24
CA LEU A 282 -13.80 -26.32 -16.03
C LEU A 282 -12.99 -25.03 -16.06
N LYS A 283 -12.80 -24.45 -17.26
CA LYS A 283 -12.22 -23.11 -17.39
C LYS A 283 -13.33 -22.06 -17.31
N VAL A 284 -13.22 -21.13 -16.34
CA VAL A 284 -14.15 -20.03 -16.14
C VAL A 284 -13.51 -18.68 -16.39
N SER A 285 -14.29 -17.74 -16.95
CA SER A 285 -13.82 -16.37 -17.20
C SER A 285 -14.12 -15.46 -16.02
N THR A 286 -13.36 -14.36 -15.90
CA THR A 286 -13.62 -13.31 -14.91
C THR A 286 -15.05 -12.77 -15.00
N LEU A 287 -15.59 -12.66 -16.23
CA LEU A 287 -16.97 -12.23 -16.48
C LEU A 287 -17.99 -13.16 -15.82
N TYR A 288 -17.81 -14.48 -15.95
CA TYR A 288 -18.74 -15.45 -15.35
C TYR A 288 -18.66 -15.44 -13.82
N ILE A 289 -17.47 -15.31 -13.26
CA ILE A 289 -17.29 -15.19 -11.80
C ILE A 289 -18.00 -13.91 -11.30
N SER A 290 -17.83 -12.78 -11.99
CA SER A 290 -18.53 -11.53 -11.63
C SER A 290 -20.05 -11.66 -11.70
N GLN A 291 -20.61 -12.32 -12.73
CA GLN A 291 -22.05 -12.57 -12.85
C GLN A 291 -22.58 -13.42 -11.69
N VAL A 292 -21.85 -14.46 -11.29
CA VAL A 292 -22.27 -15.33 -10.18
C VAL A 292 -22.15 -14.61 -8.85
N LYS A 293 -21.07 -13.86 -8.62
CA LYS A 293 -20.92 -13.01 -7.42
C LYS A 293 -22.06 -12.01 -7.28
N ALA A 294 -22.44 -11.34 -8.39
CA ALA A 294 -23.55 -10.39 -8.40
C ALA A 294 -24.90 -11.07 -8.06
N LYS A 295 -25.15 -12.29 -8.55
CA LYS A 295 -26.33 -13.09 -8.17
C LYS A 295 -26.36 -13.44 -6.67
N CYS A 296 -25.20 -13.59 -6.05
CA CYS A 296 -25.07 -13.87 -4.61
C CYS A 296 -25.11 -12.61 -3.74
N GLY A 297 -25.35 -11.42 -4.33
CA GLY A 297 -25.38 -10.17 -3.58
C GLY A 297 -23.98 -9.64 -3.19
N ILE A 298 -22.90 -10.22 -3.72
CA ILE A 298 -21.55 -9.74 -3.53
C ILE A 298 -21.33 -8.52 -4.42
N ILE A 299 -21.36 -7.32 -3.82
CA ILE A 299 -21.21 -6.06 -4.54
C ILE A 299 -19.71 -5.87 -4.88
N GLU A 300 -19.39 -5.92 -6.17
CA GLU A 300 -18.10 -5.48 -6.71
C GLU A 300 -18.22 -4.04 -7.20
N ARG A 301 -17.11 -3.28 -7.14
CA ARG A 301 -17.09 -1.90 -7.63
C ARG A 301 -17.60 -1.82 -9.06
N GLU A 302 -18.51 -0.88 -9.35
CA GLU A 302 -18.92 -0.58 -10.72
C GLU A 302 -17.68 -0.17 -11.56
N CYS A 303 -17.48 -0.84 -12.69
CA CYS A 303 -16.46 -0.43 -13.66
C CYS A 303 -16.81 0.94 -14.22
N TYR A 304 -15.90 1.90 -14.12
CA TYR A 304 -16.02 3.27 -14.62
C TYR A 304 -16.19 3.36 -16.15
N ASN A 305 -15.84 2.31 -16.89
CA ASN A 305 -15.97 2.24 -18.35
C ASN A 305 -17.18 1.37 -18.74
N LYS A 306 -18.39 1.89 -18.59
CA LYS A 306 -19.55 1.38 -19.31
C LYS A 306 -19.44 1.87 -20.74
N GLY A 307 -18.82 1.07 -21.63
CA GLY A 307 -18.84 1.32 -23.05
C GLY A 307 -20.31 1.38 -23.54
N GLU A 308 -20.68 2.44 -24.23
CA GLU A 308 -21.94 2.54 -24.98
C GLU A 308 -21.92 1.54 -26.12
N GLY A 309 -22.21 0.28 -25.88
CA GLY A 309 -22.29 -0.76 -26.89
C GLY A 309 -23.32 -1.80 -26.55
N LYS A 310 -24.37 -1.90 -27.32
CA LYS A 310 -25.41 -2.94 -27.31
C LYS A 310 -24.84 -4.30 -27.77
N SER A 311 -23.80 -4.82 -27.15
CA SER A 311 -23.38 -6.21 -27.35
C SER A 311 -24.04 -7.06 -26.28
N LYS A 312 -24.73 -8.14 -26.70
CA LYS A 312 -25.29 -9.15 -25.79
C LYS A 312 -24.14 -9.74 -24.98
N VAL A 313 -24.07 -9.39 -23.71
CA VAL A 313 -23.08 -9.97 -22.77
C VAL A 313 -23.38 -11.46 -22.61
N PRO A 314 -22.43 -12.37 -22.88
CA PRO A 314 -22.65 -13.81 -22.72
C PRO A 314 -23.03 -14.14 -21.28
N GLN A 315 -24.09 -14.90 -21.08
CA GLN A 315 -24.54 -15.39 -19.76
C GLN A 315 -23.69 -16.59 -19.33
N CYS A 316 -23.43 -16.72 -18.03
CA CYS A 316 -22.72 -17.86 -17.49
C CYS A 316 -23.54 -19.16 -17.71
N PRO A 317 -22.98 -20.17 -18.37
CA PRO A 317 -23.64 -21.48 -18.46
C PRO A 317 -23.87 -22.10 -17.08
N LYS A 318 -24.97 -22.83 -16.91
CA LYS A 318 -25.39 -23.34 -15.60
C LYS A 318 -24.34 -24.24 -14.94
N GLU A 319 -23.70 -25.12 -15.70
CA GLU A 319 -22.61 -25.97 -15.21
C GLU A 319 -21.44 -25.19 -14.63
N LYS A 320 -21.04 -24.08 -15.28
CA LYS A 320 -19.96 -23.18 -14.79
C LYS A 320 -20.44 -22.32 -13.63
N GLU A 321 -21.71 -21.95 -13.60
CA GLU A 321 -22.32 -21.23 -12.47
C GLU A 321 -22.29 -22.09 -11.20
N ASP A 322 -22.68 -23.38 -11.30
CA ASP A 322 -22.67 -24.31 -10.18
C ASP A 322 -21.23 -24.56 -9.65
N ALA A 323 -20.27 -24.70 -10.56
CA ALA A 323 -18.86 -24.85 -10.19
C ALA A 323 -18.27 -23.58 -9.52
N ILE A 324 -18.65 -22.37 -10.00
CA ILE A 324 -18.26 -21.11 -9.36
C ILE A 324 -18.94 -20.97 -8.00
N MET A 325 -20.20 -21.34 -7.86
CA MET A 325 -20.92 -21.35 -6.59
C MET A 325 -20.24 -22.26 -5.56
N ASP A 326 -19.78 -23.44 -5.97
CA ASP A 326 -19.02 -24.35 -5.11
C ASP A 326 -17.71 -23.71 -4.66
N ALA A 327 -16.99 -23.03 -5.58
CA ALA A 327 -15.79 -22.28 -5.23
C ALA A 327 -16.07 -21.15 -4.23
N LEU A 328 -17.15 -20.37 -4.44
CA LEU A 328 -17.52 -19.28 -3.52
C LEU A 328 -17.87 -19.81 -2.12
N ARG A 329 -18.51 -20.98 -2.02
CA ARG A 329 -18.77 -21.65 -0.74
C ARG A 329 -17.48 -22.16 -0.10
N HIS A 330 -16.60 -22.77 -0.88
CA HIS A 330 -15.29 -23.23 -0.40
C HIS A 330 -14.50 -22.10 0.23
N PHE A 331 -14.49 -20.94 -0.43
CA PHE A 331 -13.83 -19.73 0.07
C PHE A 331 -14.69 -18.91 1.05
N ARG A 332 -15.79 -19.46 1.54
CA ARG A 332 -16.73 -18.85 2.51
C ARG A 332 -17.18 -17.43 2.10
N MET A 333 -17.39 -17.23 0.80
CA MET A 333 -17.84 -15.95 0.26
C MET A 333 -19.38 -15.85 0.18
N VAL A 334 -20.04 -17.00 0.23
CA VAL A 334 -21.50 -17.20 0.27
C VAL A 334 -21.83 -18.40 1.13
#